data_db64f91287e693cbcdbd60afc5b0fc51
#
_entry.id   db64f91287e693cbcdbd60afc5b0fc51
#
_cell.length_a   1.000
_cell.length_b   1.000
_cell.length_c   1.000
_cell.angle_alpha   90.00
_cell.angle_beta   90.00
_cell.angle_gamma   90.00
#
_symmetry.space_group_name_H-M   'P 1'
#
loop_
_entity.id
_entity.type
_entity.pdbx_description
1 polymer ?
#
loop_
_entity_poly.entity_id
_entity_poly.type
_entity_poly.pdbx_seq_one_letter_code
_entity_poly.pdbx_strand_id
1 'polypeptide(L)'
;MKLLSLGGLALSIVLLASCAGDATKENDGAFAKAETTKTTDGTVDQFADIKILRYEIPGFQNLTLKEQKLVYYMTQAGLAGRDIMWGQNYRHNLEIRAALENVYANYQGDKDTPSWGQFETYLKRVWFSNGIHHHY
;
A
#
# COMPACT_ATOMS: atom_id res chain seq x y z
N MET A 1 -7.83 -45.76 -52.03
CA MET A 1 -9.23 -46.13 -51.65
C MET A 1 -9.48 -45.78 -50.23
N LYS A 2 -10.62 -45.13 -50.00
CA LYS A 2 -11.25 -44.65 -48.72
C LYS A 2 -10.63 -43.37 -48.11
N LEU A 3 -11.26 -42.31 -48.28
CA LEU A 3 -12.52 -41.62 -47.89
C LEU A 3 -12.34 -40.72 -46.68
N LEU A 4 -12.58 -39.48 -47.01
CA LEU A 4 -12.78 -38.30 -46.17
C LEU A 4 -13.70 -38.54 -44.96
N SER A 5 -13.40 -37.84 -43.87
CA SER A 5 -14.42 -37.38 -42.93
C SER A 5 -14.12 -35.93 -42.52
N LEU A 6 -14.94 -35.01 -43.03
CA LEU A 6 -15.10 -33.65 -42.55
C LEU A 6 -15.80 -33.73 -41.19
N GLY A 7 -15.21 -33.17 -40.14
CA GLY A 7 -15.84 -32.90 -38.85
C GLY A 7 -15.93 -31.41 -38.62
N GLY A 8 -17.13 -30.88 -38.62
CA GLY A 8 -17.44 -29.46 -38.57
C GLY A 8 -17.05 -28.76 -37.29
N LEU A 9 -16.53 -27.55 -37.47
CA LEU A 9 -16.25 -26.60 -36.43
C LEU A 9 -17.57 -25.89 -36.00
N ALA A 10 -18.13 -26.31 -34.89
CA ALA A 10 -19.28 -25.62 -34.30
C ALA A 10 -18.79 -24.40 -33.55
N LEU A 11 -18.99 -23.22 -34.14
CA LEU A 11 -18.76 -21.91 -33.55
C LEU A 11 -19.89 -21.62 -32.57
N SER A 12 -19.68 -21.87 -31.28
CA SER A 12 -20.64 -21.48 -30.22
C SER A 12 -20.54 -20.00 -29.93
N ILE A 13 -21.47 -19.25 -30.48
CA ILE A 13 -21.69 -17.82 -30.12
C ILE A 13 -22.37 -17.82 -28.77
N VAL A 14 -21.64 -17.43 -27.72
CA VAL A 14 -22.21 -17.11 -26.38
C VAL A 14 -22.80 -15.73 -26.44
N LEU A 15 -24.11 -15.66 -26.55
CA LEU A 15 -24.91 -14.44 -26.34
C LEU A 15 -24.83 -14.06 -24.87
N LEU A 16 -24.11 -12.97 -24.54
CA LEU A 16 -24.18 -12.32 -23.25
C LEU A 16 -25.54 -11.61 -23.14
N ALA A 17 -26.49 -12.23 -22.49
CA ALA A 17 -27.71 -11.58 -22.07
C ALA A 17 -27.37 -10.58 -20.95
N SER A 18 -27.40 -9.29 -21.28
CA SER A 18 -27.35 -8.18 -20.32
C SER A 18 -28.68 -8.16 -19.55
N CYS A 19 -28.67 -8.62 -18.31
CA CYS A 19 -29.77 -8.39 -17.40
C CYS A 19 -29.70 -6.93 -16.95
N ALA A 20 -30.58 -6.10 -17.50
CA ALA A 20 -30.95 -4.81 -16.91
C ALA A 20 -31.74 -5.09 -15.64
N GLY A 21 -31.07 -5.02 -14.50
CA GLY A 21 -31.68 -5.02 -13.17
C GLY A 21 -31.95 -3.60 -12.74
N ASP A 22 -33.23 -3.32 -12.55
CA ASP A 22 -33.80 -2.10 -12.00
C ASP A 22 -33.14 -1.75 -10.65
N ALA A 23 -32.42 -0.64 -10.60
CA ALA A 23 -31.74 -0.14 -9.40
C ALA A 23 -32.34 1.20 -9.00
N THR A 24 -33.51 1.14 -8.37
CA THR A 24 -34.02 2.26 -7.57
C THR A 24 -34.09 1.87 -6.10
N LYS A 25 -32.98 2.08 -5.41
CA LYS A 25 -32.94 2.46 -4.00
C LYS A 25 -31.78 3.45 -3.81
N GLU A 26 -32.14 4.72 -3.91
CA GLU A 26 -31.40 5.78 -3.27
C GLU A 26 -31.20 5.41 -1.79
N ASN A 27 -30.02 5.05 -1.42
CA ASN A 27 -29.64 4.95 -0.03
C ASN A 27 -28.91 6.27 0.27
N ASP A 28 -29.69 7.25 0.73
CA ASP A 28 -29.18 8.45 1.40
C ASP A 28 -28.41 8.01 2.65
N GLY A 29 -27.22 7.46 2.42
CA GLY A 29 -26.22 7.26 3.45
C GLY A 29 -25.71 8.63 3.87
N ALA A 30 -26.40 9.25 4.81
CA ALA A 30 -25.85 10.37 5.54
C ALA A 30 -24.45 9.97 6.01
N PHE A 31 -23.43 10.57 5.38
CA PHE A 31 -22.06 10.54 5.90
C PHE A 31 -22.16 11.13 7.31
N ALA A 32 -22.20 10.26 8.30
CA ALA A 32 -22.10 10.67 9.69
C ALA A 32 -20.80 11.46 9.79
N LYS A 33 -20.93 12.74 10.07
CA LYS A 33 -19.87 13.67 10.38
C LYS A 33 -19.00 12.98 11.42
N ALA A 34 -17.80 12.56 11.02
CA ALA A 34 -16.85 11.94 11.91
C ALA A 34 -16.58 12.94 13.04
N GLU A 35 -17.11 12.66 14.21
CA GLU A 35 -16.69 13.37 15.41
C GLU A 35 -15.23 13.14 15.56
N THR A 36 -14.46 14.22 15.46
CA THR A 36 -13.03 14.25 15.74
C THR A 36 -12.86 13.94 17.23
N THR A 37 -12.82 12.66 17.56
CA THR A 37 -12.42 12.20 18.88
C THR A 37 -11.01 12.74 19.11
N LYS A 38 -10.83 13.50 20.18
CA LYS A 38 -9.53 13.93 20.68
C LYS A 38 -8.61 12.73 20.74
N THR A 39 -7.71 12.62 19.79
CA THR A 39 -6.63 11.65 19.80
C THR A 39 -5.76 11.95 21.02
N THR A 40 -5.77 11.08 22.01
CA THR A 40 -4.58 10.86 22.83
C THR A 40 -3.43 10.77 21.84
N ASP A 41 -2.36 11.56 22.10
CA ASP A 41 -1.22 11.69 21.22
C ASP A 41 -0.77 10.30 20.71
N GLY A 42 -1.26 9.89 19.55
CA GLY A 42 -1.02 8.57 18.93
C GLY A 42 0.39 8.44 18.39
N THR A 43 1.34 9.20 18.94
CA THR A 43 2.76 9.15 18.58
C THR A 43 3.31 7.76 18.85
N VAL A 44 3.81 7.12 17.79
CA VAL A 44 4.46 5.81 17.83
C VAL A 44 5.97 5.96 17.93
N ASP A 45 6.52 6.92 17.20
CA ASP A 45 7.95 7.24 17.16
C ASP A 45 8.16 8.68 16.75
N GLN A 46 9.33 9.24 17.09
CA GLN A 46 9.75 10.56 16.66
C GLN A 46 11.26 10.55 16.44
N PHE A 47 11.70 11.10 15.31
CA PHE A 47 13.11 11.30 15.03
C PHE A 47 13.31 12.59 14.25
N ALA A 48 14.32 13.36 14.59
CA ALA A 48 14.55 14.70 14.06
C ALA A 48 13.28 15.56 14.14
N ASP A 49 12.81 16.09 13.02
CA ASP A 49 11.60 16.90 12.87
C ASP A 49 10.37 16.07 12.41
N ILE A 50 10.50 14.75 12.30
CA ILE A 50 9.44 13.85 11.85
C ILE A 50 8.80 13.14 13.03
N LYS A 51 7.47 13.23 13.12
CA LYS A 51 6.64 12.56 14.11
C LYS A 51 5.77 11.51 13.43
N ILE A 52 5.86 10.26 13.90
CA ILE A 52 5.09 9.15 13.37
C ILE A 52 3.85 8.97 14.24
N LEU A 53 2.69 9.12 13.62
CA LEU A 53 1.40 8.99 14.29
C LEU A 53 0.72 7.70 13.82
N ARG A 54 0.11 7.00 14.77
CA ARG A 54 -0.82 5.92 14.46
C ARG A 54 -2.23 6.49 14.43
N TYR A 55 -2.91 6.32 13.30
CA TYR A 55 -4.31 6.66 13.19
C TYR A 55 -5.17 5.45 13.50
N GLU A 56 -6.20 5.66 14.31
CA GLU A 56 -7.28 4.69 14.43
C GLU A 56 -8.22 4.85 13.24
N ILE A 57 -8.85 3.76 12.84
CA ILE A 57 -9.85 3.74 11.77
C ILE A 57 -11.21 3.47 12.42
N PRO A 58 -11.90 4.52 12.91
CA PRO A 58 -13.20 4.34 13.53
C PRO A 58 -14.19 3.78 12.52
N GLY A 59 -14.99 2.82 12.97
CA GLY A 59 -15.99 2.18 12.12
C GLY A 59 -15.53 0.93 11.36
N PHE A 60 -14.22 0.59 11.38
CA PHE A 60 -13.74 -0.63 10.73
C PHE A 60 -14.44 -1.89 11.28
N GLN A 61 -14.74 -1.93 12.57
CA GLN A 61 -15.43 -3.04 13.23
C GLN A 61 -16.90 -3.17 12.79
N ASN A 62 -17.50 -2.11 12.24
CA ASN A 62 -18.89 -2.10 11.77
C ASN A 62 -19.03 -2.69 10.36
N LEU A 63 -17.91 -2.90 9.67
CA LEU A 63 -17.87 -3.52 8.36
C LEU A 63 -18.18 -5.02 8.47
N THR A 64 -18.82 -5.56 7.45
CA THR A 64 -18.98 -7.02 7.34
C THR A 64 -17.61 -7.69 7.16
N LEU A 65 -17.51 -8.96 7.51
CA LEU A 65 -16.26 -9.73 7.33
C LEU A 65 -15.73 -9.69 5.89
N LYS A 66 -16.64 -9.65 4.90
CA LYS A 66 -16.29 -9.56 3.48
C LYS A 66 -15.61 -8.22 3.17
N GLU A 67 -16.17 -7.14 3.68
CA GLU A 67 -15.60 -5.79 3.51
C GLU A 67 -14.29 -5.63 4.27
N GLN A 68 -14.18 -6.13 5.50
CA GLN A 68 -12.93 -6.12 6.25
C GLN A 68 -11.80 -6.86 5.49
N LYS A 69 -12.12 -8.03 4.91
CA LYS A 69 -11.16 -8.78 4.06
C LYS A 69 -10.78 -7.99 2.81
N LEU A 70 -11.74 -7.31 2.16
CA LEU A 70 -11.46 -6.48 1.01
C LEU A 70 -10.47 -5.37 1.36
N VAL A 71 -10.74 -4.60 2.42
CA VAL A 71 -9.86 -3.53 2.91
C VAL A 71 -8.46 -4.08 3.22
N TYR A 72 -8.38 -5.23 3.89
CA TYR A 72 -7.09 -5.87 4.18
C TYR A 72 -6.30 -6.19 2.91
N TYR A 73 -6.91 -6.85 1.93
CA TYR A 73 -6.20 -7.22 0.71
C TYR A 73 -5.86 -6.02 -0.16
N MET A 74 -6.71 -4.99 -0.22
CA MET A 74 -6.40 -3.73 -0.89
C MET A 74 -5.20 -3.03 -0.24
N THR A 75 -5.12 -3.04 1.08
CA THR A 75 -3.96 -2.51 1.81
C THR A 75 -2.69 -3.30 1.50
N GLN A 76 -2.76 -4.64 1.49
CA GLN A 76 -1.61 -5.48 1.11
C GLN A 76 -1.16 -5.21 -0.33
N ALA A 77 -2.08 -5.06 -1.26
CA ALA A 77 -1.76 -4.70 -2.64
C ALA A 77 -1.07 -3.33 -2.74
N GLY A 78 -1.56 -2.34 -2.00
CA GLY A 78 -0.93 -1.02 -1.93
C GLY A 78 0.49 -1.07 -1.36
N LEU A 79 0.70 -1.86 -0.30
CA LEU A 79 2.03 -2.05 0.29
C LEU A 79 3.00 -2.76 -0.66
N ALA A 80 2.53 -3.76 -1.41
CA ALA A 80 3.34 -4.46 -2.41
C ALA A 80 3.78 -3.55 -3.57
N GLY A 81 2.97 -2.52 -3.89
CA GLY A 81 3.30 -1.54 -4.92
C GLY A 81 4.25 -0.42 -4.47
N ARG A 82 4.68 -0.40 -3.22
CA ARG A 82 5.46 0.72 -2.65
C ARG A 82 6.78 1.00 -3.39
N ASP A 83 7.42 -0.02 -3.92
CA ASP A 83 8.69 0.11 -4.64
C ASP A 83 8.55 0.96 -5.92
N ILE A 84 7.35 1.05 -6.48
CA ILE A 84 7.05 1.93 -7.63
C ILE A 84 7.32 3.39 -7.26
N MET A 85 6.93 3.83 -6.06
CA MET A 85 7.17 5.20 -5.58
C MET A 85 8.67 5.50 -5.47
N TRP A 86 9.46 4.55 -4.98
CA TRP A 86 10.91 4.68 -4.91
C TRP A 86 11.54 4.91 -6.29
N GLY A 87 11.15 4.10 -7.27
CA GLY A 87 11.67 4.19 -8.64
C GLY A 87 11.20 5.46 -9.37
N GLN A 88 9.99 5.93 -9.11
CA GLN A 88 9.47 7.18 -9.69
C GLN A 88 10.19 8.42 -9.12
N ASN A 89 10.50 8.42 -7.82
CA ASN A 89 11.18 9.53 -7.18
C ASN A 89 12.62 9.71 -7.68
N TYR A 90 13.34 8.61 -7.88
CA TYR A 90 14.66 8.60 -8.50
C TYR A 90 15.05 7.18 -8.90
N ARG A 91 15.57 7.02 -10.12
CA ARG A 91 15.89 5.71 -10.73
C ARG A 91 16.82 4.81 -9.90
N HIS A 92 17.68 5.39 -9.05
CA HIS A 92 18.64 4.66 -8.22
C HIS A 92 18.19 4.48 -6.76
N ASN A 93 17.01 4.95 -6.39
CA ASN A 93 16.55 4.89 -5.01
C ASN A 93 16.47 3.48 -4.43
N LEU A 94 16.07 2.49 -5.24
CA LEU A 94 16.00 1.08 -4.77
C LEU A 94 17.38 0.51 -4.48
N GLU A 95 18.37 0.81 -5.31
CA GLU A 95 19.75 0.40 -5.11
C GLU A 95 20.36 1.09 -3.87
N ILE A 96 20.12 2.40 -3.72
CA ILE A 96 20.58 3.17 -2.57
C ILE A 96 19.93 2.64 -1.29
N ARG A 97 18.62 2.36 -1.30
CA ARG A 97 17.93 1.76 -0.16
C ARG A 97 18.58 0.44 0.23
N ALA A 98 18.79 -0.46 -0.72
CA ALA A 98 19.41 -1.75 -0.47
C ALA A 98 20.82 -1.61 0.11
N ALA A 99 21.62 -0.67 -0.39
CA ALA A 99 22.95 -0.39 0.13
C ALA A 99 22.92 0.13 1.57
N LEU A 100 22.04 1.09 1.87
CA LEU A 100 21.89 1.66 3.22
C LEU A 100 21.38 0.62 4.22
N GLU A 101 20.39 -0.19 3.83
CA GLU A 101 19.86 -1.28 4.64
C GLU A 101 20.92 -2.36 4.91
N ASN A 102 21.76 -2.66 3.92
CA ASN A 102 22.87 -3.59 4.10
C ASN A 102 23.91 -3.05 5.11
N VAL A 103 24.25 -1.77 5.03
CA VAL A 103 25.11 -1.12 6.03
C VAL A 103 24.47 -1.20 7.41
N TYR A 104 23.20 -0.86 7.54
CA TYR A 104 22.47 -0.88 8.81
C TYR A 104 22.45 -2.27 9.45
N ALA A 105 22.19 -3.31 8.64
CA ALA A 105 22.09 -4.68 9.11
C ALA A 105 23.46 -5.30 9.48
N ASN A 106 24.51 -4.97 8.74
CA ASN A 106 25.81 -5.68 8.83
C ASN A 106 26.92 -4.87 9.50
N TYR A 107 26.66 -3.64 9.94
CA TYR A 107 27.67 -2.85 10.62
C TYR A 107 28.07 -3.47 11.96
N GLN A 108 29.38 -3.73 12.10
CA GLN A 108 29.96 -4.39 13.29
C GLN A 108 30.68 -3.41 14.22
N GLY A 109 30.68 -2.11 13.89
CA GLY A 109 31.29 -1.08 14.73
C GLY A 109 30.38 -0.67 15.90
N ASP A 110 30.87 0.29 16.67
CA ASP A 110 30.12 0.86 17.79
C ASP A 110 28.92 1.67 17.30
N LYS A 111 27.71 1.23 17.71
CA LYS A 111 26.44 1.87 17.38
C LYS A 111 26.02 2.98 18.37
N ASP A 112 26.75 3.16 19.45
CA ASP A 112 26.47 4.21 20.43
C ASP A 112 27.18 5.53 20.09
N THR A 113 27.82 5.61 18.91
CA THR A 113 28.49 6.81 18.46
C THR A 113 27.54 7.86 17.89
N PRO A 114 27.85 9.17 18.04
CA PRO A 114 27.06 10.24 17.41
C PRO A 114 26.95 10.09 15.89
N SER A 115 28.00 9.60 15.23
CA SER A 115 28.02 9.36 13.79
C SER A 115 27.03 8.28 13.38
N TRP A 116 26.88 7.21 14.17
CA TRP A 116 25.88 6.19 13.93
C TRP A 116 24.45 6.75 14.08
N GLY A 117 24.19 7.54 15.11
CA GLY A 117 22.89 8.19 15.31
C GLY A 117 22.51 9.14 14.14
N GLN A 118 23.50 9.83 13.56
CA GLN A 118 23.27 10.63 12.36
C GLN A 118 22.95 9.75 11.14
N PHE A 119 23.64 8.64 10.97
CA PHE A 119 23.36 7.67 9.91
C PHE A 119 21.94 7.08 10.04
N GLU A 120 21.54 6.65 11.25
CA GLU A 120 20.17 6.15 11.50
C GLU A 120 19.11 7.21 11.18
N THR A 121 19.33 8.43 11.59
CA THR A 121 18.42 9.54 11.30
C THR A 121 18.28 9.75 9.80
N TYR A 122 19.41 9.74 9.07
CA TYR A 122 19.39 9.84 7.62
C TYR A 122 18.67 8.66 6.96
N LEU A 123 18.94 7.43 7.38
CA LEU A 123 18.29 6.23 6.86
C LEU A 123 16.78 6.27 7.09
N LYS A 124 16.34 6.65 8.29
CA LYS A 124 14.92 6.84 8.61
C LYS A 124 14.28 7.89 7.69
N ARG A 125 14.94 9.02 7.44
CA ARG A 125 14.46 10.03 6.48
C ARG A 125 14.30 9.45 5.08
N VAL A 126 15.28 8.70 4.58
CA VAL A 126 15.23 8.05 3.27
C VAL A 126 14.03 7.09 3.18
N TRP A 127 13.77 6.31 4.22
CA TRP A 127 12.62 5.39 4.27
C TRP A 127 11.28 6.13 4.20
N PHE A 128 11.14 7.21 4.96
CA PHE A 128 9.87 7.95 5.03
C PHE A 128 9.63 8.85 3.80
N SER A 129 10.69 9.31 3.13
CA SER A 129 10.60 10.09 1.89
C SER A 129 10.49 9.22 0.63
N ASN A 130 10.59 7.89 0.74
CA ASN A 130 10.71 6.95 -0.38
C ASN A 130 11.84 7.34 -1.34
N GLY A 131 12.99 7.78 -0.80
CA GLY A 131 14.17 8.15 -1.57
C GLY A 131 15.06 9.18 -0.88
N ILE A 132 16.18 9.50 -1.54
CA ILE A 132 17.18 10.43 -1.03
C ILE A 132 16.83 11.91 -1.22
N HIS A 133 15.83 12.19 -2.05
CA HIS A 133 15.37 13.55 -2.31
C HIS A 133 14.06 13.81 -1.59
N HIS A 134 13.98 14.96 -0.93
CA HIS A 134 12.74 15.46 -0.34
C HIS A 134 11.93 16.16 -1.45
N HIS A 135 10.65 15.82 -1.58
CA HIS A 135 9.81 16.30 -2.69
C HIS A 135 8.86 17.44 -2.29
N TYR A 136 9.05 18.04 -1.13
CA TYR A 136 8.20 19.12 -0.62
C TYR A 136 9.02 20.39 -0.40
#